data_85824be2a3c10f502d574299c6464c4f
#
_entry.id   85824be2a3c10f502d574299c6464c4f
#
_cell.length_a   1.000
_cell.length_b   1.000
_cell.length_c   1.000
_cell.angle_alpha   90.00
_cell.angle_beta   90.00
_cell.angle_gamma   90.00
#
_symmetry.space_group_name_H-M   'P 1'
#
loop_
_entity.id
_entity.type
_entity.pdbx_description
1 polymer ?
#
loop_
_entity_poly.entity_id
_entity_poly.type
_entity_poly.pdbx_seq_one_letter_code
_entity_poly.pdbx_strand_id
1 'polypeptide(L)'
;MEKLIKCKVEPGRVALQWLGQSGFALKAHDGAVIVVDPYLSDSANGGGDAPRLADIPVRPKDVRLDYLFLTHDHVDHTDPLTAPVIAQQNPDAPVICPPSSCHHLTKLGVPSTQIQTAMPGQTLEFPGFVVHVVAAQHSEDSVGYVFEWSDASEGSSADTVSVYHVGDSEYNDALASAVEEFGPDVLLVPINGRWGNMDATQAATLTAEIAPREVIPMHYGMFAGNTADPDEFVSLLAAATGSDPEIAPVVLNHNACHIFCPAEAAQGKHARADARAARANAARASHQHRDGMRGGRH
;
A
#
# COMPACT_ATOMS: atom_id res chain seq x y z
N MET A 1 -10.22 -7.90 -11.37
CA MET A 1 -10.91 -6.63 -11.70
C MET A 1 -12.44 -6.77 -11.81
N GLU A 2 -12.99 -7.66 -12.63
CA GLU A 2 -14.46 -7.74 -12.83
C GLU A 2 -15.25 -7.97 -11.53
N LYS A 3 -14.74 -8.83 -10.63
CA LYS A 3 -15.35 -9.08 -9.32
C LYS A 3 -15.33 -7.83 -8.44
N LEU A 4 -14.21 -7.11 -8.40
CA LEU A 4 -14.06 -5.88 -7.64
C LEU A 4 -15.01 -4.78 -8.17
N ILE A 5 -15.04 -4.58 -9.50
CA ILE A 5 -15.89 -3.56 -10.13
C ILE A 5 -17.37 -3.79 -9.80
N LYS A 6 -17.83 -5.05 -9.81
CA LYS A 6 -19.22 -5.44 -9.51
C LYS A 6 -19.54 -5.50 -8.02
N CYS A 7 -18.53 -5.48 -7.15
CA CYS A 7 -18.72 -5.55 -5.71
C CYS A 7 -19.45 -4.27 -5.23
N LYS A 8 -20.52 -4.43 -4.48
CA LYS A 8 -21.14 -3.34 -3.73
C LYS A 8 -20.43 -3.27 -2.37
N VAL A 9 -19.83 -2.13 -2.08
CA VAL A 9 -19.12 -1.91 -0.83
C VAL A 9 -19.94 -0.97 0.05
N GLU A 10 -20.18 -1.38 1.27
CA GLU A 10 -20.92 -0.58 2.25
C GLU A 10 -19.98 0.47 2.91
N PRO A 11 -20.51 1.57 3.47
CA PRO A 11 -19.72 2.54 4.23
C PRO A 11 -18.84 1.91 5.31
N GLY A 12 -17.68 2.49 5.56
CA GLY A 12 -16.70 1.98 6.52
C GLY A 12 -15.93 0.74 6.05
N ARG A 13 -16.15 0.26 4.83
CA ARG A 13 -15.50 -0.92 4.24
C ARG A 13 -14.69 -0.54 3.01
N VAL A 14 -13.69 -1.36 2.69
CA VAL A 14 -12.94 -1.27 1.43
C VAL A 14 -12.72 -2.67 0.85
N ALA A 15 -12.99 -2.81 -0.43
CA ALA A 15 -12.63 -4.00 -1.20
C ALA A 15 -11.27 -3.79 -1.86
N LEU A 16 -10.40 -4.77 -1.71
CA LEU A 16 -9.05 -4.78 -2.27
C LEU A 16 -8.88 -6.00 -3.17
N GLN A 17 -8.15 -5.83 -4.29
CA GLN A 17 -7.70 -6.94 -5.12
C GLN A 17 -6.21 -6.80 -5.34
N TRP A 18 -5.42 -7.80 -4.93
CA TRP A 18 -3.99 -7.80 -5.14
C TRP A 18 -3.66 -8.24 -6.57
N LEU A 19 -2.96 -7.39 -7.31
CA LEU A 19 -2.59 -7.63 -8.71
C LEU A 19 -1.18 -8.22 -8.87
N GLY A 20 -0.47 -8.39 -7.75
CA GLY A 20 0.94 -8.82 -7.69
C GLY A 20 1.90 -7.66 -7.44
N GLN A 21 3.12 -7.93 -6.98
CA GLN A 21 4.09 -6.95 -6.50
C GLN A 21 3.44 -5.97 -5.52
N SER A 22 3.56 -4.67 -5.74
CA SER A 22 2.86 -3.63 -5.00
C SER A 22 1.51 -3.24 -5.64
N GLY A 23 1.05 -3.97 -6.66
CA GLY A 23 -0.15 -3.64 -7.42
C GLY A 23 -1.45 -3.97 -6.69
N PHE A 24 -2.29 -2.97 -6.43
CA PHE A 24 -3.61 -3.15 -5.84
C PHE A 24 -4.69 -2.40 -6.61
N ALA A 25 -5.89 -2.98 -6.66
CA ALA A 25 -7.10 -2.27 -7.01
C ALA A 25 -7.96 -2.12 -5.75
N LEU A 26 -8.44 -0.91 -5.48
CA LEU A 26 -9.22 -0.52 -4.31
C LEU A 26 -10.60 -0.02 -4.75
N LYS A 27 -11.62 -0.29 -3.93
CA LYS A 27 -12.97 0.25 -4.12
C LYS A 27 -13.65 0.41 -2.76
N ALA A 28 -14.22 1.57 -2.50
CA ALA A 28 -15.02 1.83 -1.31
C ALA A 28 -16.48 2.12 -1.66
N HIS A 29 -17.24 2.66 -0.73
CA HIS A 29 -18.68 2.89 -0.86
C HIS A 29 -19.05 3.96 -1.91
N ASP A 30 -18.13 4.90 -2.19
CA ASP A 30 -18.27 5.90 -3.26
C ASP A 30 -18.34 5.28 -4.66
N GLY A 31 -17.88 4.03 -4.79
CA GLY A 31 -17.90 3.24 -6.01
C GLY A 31 -16.71 3.48 -6.93
N ALA A 32 -15.85 4.47 -6.66
CA ALA A 32 -14.65 4.74 -7.43
C ALA A 32 -13.69 3.54 -7.40
N VAL A 33 -13.14 3.20 -8.55
CA VAL A 33 -12.11 2.16 -8.70
C VAL A 33 -10.76 2.84 -8.80
N ILE A 34 -9.94 2.64 -7.79
CA ILE A 34 -8.56 3.13 -7.71
C ILE A 34 -7.62 1.98 -7.99
N VAL A 35 -6.60 2.20 -8.81
CA VAL A 35 -5.53 1.22 -9.03
C VAL A 35 -4.19 1.86 -8.66
N VAL A 36 -3.40 1.13 -7.86
CA VAL A 36 -2.06 1.56 -7.42
C VAL A 36 -1.04 0.59 -8.01
N ASP A 37 0.06 1.10 -8.56
CA ASP A 37 1.23 0.36 -9.04
C ASP A 37 0.93 -0.92 -9.85
N PRO A 38 0.08 -0.90 -10.88
CA PRO A 38 -0.25 -2.10 -11.63
C PRO A 38 0.94 -2.58 -12.48
N TYR A 39 1.53 -3.72 -12.14
CA TYR A 39 2.53 -4.41 -12.95
C TYR A 39 1.88 -5.58 -13.70
N LEU A 40 1.41 -5.32 -14.92
CA LEU A 40 0.62 -6.26 -15.72
C LEU A 40 1.31 -6.64 -17.05
N SER A 41 2.63 -6.70 -17.03
CA SER A 41 3.46 -7.08 -18.19
C SER A 41 4.66 -7.93 -17.76
N ASP A 42 5.55 -8.18 -18.68
CA ASP A 42 6.84 -8.83 -18.47
C ASP A 42 8.02 -7.84 -18.60
N SER A 43 7.78 -6.53 -18.48
CA SER A 43 8.78 -5.47 -18.70
C SER A 43 9.96 -5.54 -17.73
N ALA A 44 9.72 -5.94 -16.48
CA ALA A 44 10.77 -6.08 -15.46
C ALA A 44 11.67 -7.32 -15.66
N ASN A 45 11.37 -8.17 -16.66
CA ASN A 45 12.30 -9.22 -17.08
C ASN A 45 13.60 -8.64 -17.68
N GLY A 46 13.82 -7.34 -17.54
CA GLY A 46 14.87 -6.53 -18.10
C GLY A 46 16.28 -7.04 -17.86
N GLY A 47 16.77 -7.85 -18.78
CA GLY A 47 18.16 -8.25 -18.86
C GLY A 47 18.58 -9.42 -17.98
N GLY A 48 17.67 -10.13 -17.33
CA GLY A 48 17.94 -11.31 -16.53
C GLY A 48 16.90 -12.41 -16.75
N ASP A 49 17.32 -13.66 -16.57
CA ASP A 49 16.50 -14.86 -16.71
C ASP A 49 15.48 -15.04 -15.54
N ALA A 50 14.76 -13.98 -15.17
CA ALA A 50 13.79 -14.02 -14.09
C ALA A 50 12.34 -13.91 -14.60
N PRO A 51 11.75 -15.01 -15.11
CA PRO A 51 10.37 -14.99 -15.55
C PRO A 51 9.44 -14.74 -14.37
N ARG A 52 8.28 -14.14 -14.65
CA ARG A 52 7.20 -14.05 -13.67
C ARG A 52 6.82 -15.45 -13.20
N LEU A 53 6.62 -15.61 -11.91
CA LEU A 53 6.11 -16.84 -11.28
C LEU A 53 4.59 -16.84 -11.19
N ALA A 54 3.96 -15.68 -11.35
CA ALA A 54 2.50 -15.52 -11.29
C ALA A 54 1.97 -15.00 -12.64
N ASP A 55 0.80 -15.50 -13.03
CA ASP A 55 0.11 -15.05 -14.24
C ASP A 55 -0.29 -13.57 -14.17
N ILE A 56 -0.39 -12.92 -15.34
CA ILE A 56 -0.95 -11.59 -15.46
C ILE A 56 -2.46 -11.68 -15.23
N PRO A 57 -3.01 -11.09 -14.15
CA PRO A 57 -4.40 -11.32 -13.74
C PRO A 57 -5.42 -10.65 -14.66
N VAL A 58 -5.01 -9.59 -15.34
CA VAL A 58 -5.83 -8.84 -16.30
C VAL A 58 -4.92 -8.16 -17.31
N ARG A 59 -5.31 -8.12 -18.58
CA ARG A 59 -4.52 -7.40 -19.59
C ARG A 59 -4.65 -5.87 -19.34
N PRO A 60 -3.59 -5.08 -19.53
CA PRO A 60 -3.63 -3.63 -19.32
C PRO A 60 -4.81 -2.94 -20.05
N LYS A 61 -5.10 -3.34 -21.29
CA LYS A 61 -6.19 -2.78 -22.10
C LYS A 61 -7.61 -3.08 -21.58
N ASP A 62 -7.75 -4.07 -20.70
CA ASP A 62 -9.04 -4.49 -20.12
C ASP A 62 -9.24 -3.91 -18.70
N VAL A 63 -8.26 -3.20 -18.17
CA VAL A 63 -8.38 -2.49 -16.88
C VAL A 63 -9.34 -1.32 -17.03
N ARG A 64 -10.30 -1.22 -16.10
CA ARG A 64 -11.21 -0.08 -15.96
C ARG A 64 -11.04 0.49 -14.56
N LEU A 65 -10.81 1.79 -14.49
CA LEU A 65 -10.56 2.53 -13.26
C LEU A 65 -11.03 3.98 -13.40
N ASP A 66 -11.16 4.63 -12.26
CA ASP A 66 -11.43 6.05 -12.14
C ASP A 66 -10.16 6.84 -11.79
N TYR A 67 -9.17 6.19 -11.13
CA TYR A 67 -7.91 6.80 -10.72
C TYR A 67 -6.76 5.81 -10.81
N LEU A 68 -5.63 6.26 -11.40
CA LEU A 68 -4.36 5.52 -11.40
C LEU A 68 -3.35 6.23 -10.50
N PHE A 69 -2.82 5.54 -9.50
CA PHE A 69 -1.76 6.03 -8.62
C PHE A 69 -0.48 5.25 -8.86
N LEU A 70 0.65 5.94 -8.89
CA LEU A 70 1.99 5.33 -8.96
C LEU A 70 2.85 5.88 -7.84
N THR A 71 3.60 5.00 -7.17
CA THR A 71 4.41 5.37 -6.01
C THR A 71 5.80 5.86 -6.37
N HIS A 72 6.41 5.32 -7.43
CA HIS A 72 7.75 5.71 -7.90
C HIS A 72 8.06 5.16 -9.30
N ASP A 73 9.22 5.55 -9.87
CA ASP A 73 9.60 5.29 -11.25
C ASP A 73 10.46 4.02 -11.44
N HIS A 74 10.15 2.93 -10.73
CA HIS A 74 10.70 1.62 -11.09
C HIS A 74 9.77 0.88 -12.05
N VAL A 75 10.35 -0.05 -12.81
CA VAL A 75 9.68 -0.73 -13.93
C VAL A 75 8.49 -1.60 -13.50
N ASP A 76 8.47 -2.10 -12.29
CA ASP A 76 7.38 -2.89 -11.73
C ASP A 76 6.32 -2.05 -10.96
N HIS A 77 6.43 -0.71 -11.04
CA HIS A 77 5.47 0.28 -10.52
C HIS A 77 4.99 1.22 -11.63
N THR A 78 5.91 1.99 -12.26
CA THR A 78 5.63 2.76 -13.46
C THR A 78 5.94 1.91 -14.70
N ASP A 79 5.24 0.79 -14.84
CA ASP A 79 5.45 -0.17 -15.92
C ASP A 79 5.17 0.44 -17.30
N PRO A 80 6.19 0.53 -18.19
CA PRO A 80 6.06 1.18 -19.48
C PRO A 80 5.13 0.45 -20.46
N LEU A 81 4.81 -0.82 -20.20
CA LEU A 81 3.89 -1.61 -21.02
C LEU A 81 2.48 -1.68 -20.39
N THR A 82 2.31 -1.24 -19.14
CA THR A 82 1.03 -1.26 -18.42
C THR A 82 0.44 0.13 -18.26
N ALA A 83 1.14 1.05 -17.59
CA ALA A 83 0.57 2.33 -17.19
C ALA A 83 0.12 3.21 -18.38
N PRO A 84 0.88 3.35 -19.48
CA PRO A 84 0.43 4.13 -20.64
C PRO A 84 -0.78 3.51 -21.34
N VAL A 85 -0.87 2.17 -21.38
CA VAL A 85 -2.00 1.46 -21.99
C VAL A 85 -3.26 1.68 -21.15
N ILE A 86 -3.16 1.59 -19.82
CA ILE A 86 -4.26 1.86 -18.90
C ILE A 86 -4.73 3.31 -19.05
N ALA A 87 -3.81 4.28 -19.04
CA ALA A 87 -4.13 5.69 -19.23
C ALA A 87 -4.88 5.95 -20.56
N GLN A 88 -4.42 5.34 -21.65
CA GLN A 88 -5.06 5.45 -22.95
C GLN A 88 -6.49 4.86 -22.98
N GLN A 89 -6.71 3.75 -22.25
CA GLN A 89 -8.03 3.09 -22.19
C GLN A 89 -9.03 3.78 -21.25
N ASN A 90 -8.53 4.64 -20.37
CA ASN A 90 -9.31 5.40 -19.39
C ASN A 90 -8.95 6.89 -19.48
N PRO A 91 -9.29 7.59 -20.58
CA PRO A 91 -8.79 8.93 -20.87
C PRO A 91 -9.29 10.01 -19.88
N ASP A 92 -10.38 9.75 -19.18
CA ASP A 92 -10.95 10.65 -18.18
C ASP A 92 -10.35 10.40 -16.77
N ALA A 93 -9.63 9.30 -16.57
CA ALA A 93 -9.02 8.95 -15.29
C ALA A 93 -7.68 9.67 -15.11
N PRO A 94 -7.49 10.51 -14.09
CA PRO A 94 -6.20 11.10 -13.82
C PRO A 94 -5.18 10.05 -13.38
N VAL A 95 -3.91 10.28 -13.73
CA VAL A 95 -2.74 9.54 -13.29
C VAL A 95 -2.01 10.38 -12.27
N ILE A 96 -1.99 9.93 -11.02
CA ILE A 96 -1.39 10.61 -9.89
C ILE A 96 -0.05 9.95 -9.58
N CYS A 97 1.05 10.68 -9.67
CA CYS A 97 2.39 10.11 -9.55
C CYS A 97 3.44 11.13 -9.11
N PRO A 98 4.59 10.69 -8.55
CA PRO A 98 5.71 11.58 -8.25
C PRO A 98 6.36 12.11 -9.53
N PRO A 99 7.18 13.18 -9.45
CA PRO A 99 7.76 13.87 -10.61
C PRO A 99 8.51 12.96 -11.59
N SER A 100 9.29 11.99 -11.12
CA SER A 100 10.03 11.06 -11.98
C SER A 100 9.09 10.21 -12.83
N SER A 101 8.07 9.62 -12.21
CA SER A 101 7.03 8.84 -12.92
C SER A 101 6.22 9.70 -13.89
N CYS A 102 5.86 10.94 -13.50
CA CYS A 102 5.18 11.89 -14.37
C CYS A 102 6.01 12.20 -15.64
N HIS A 103 7.32 12.43 -15.46
CA HIS A 103 8.25 12.66 -16.56
C HIS A 103 8.37 11.44 -17.47
N HIS A 104 8.50 10.25 -16.90
CA HIS A 104 8.57 8.99 -17.64
C HIS A 104 7.29 8.77 -18.46
N LEU A 105 6.12 8.87 -17.83
CA LEU A 105 4.83 8.71 -18.53
C LEU A 105 4.63 9.71 -19.67
N THR A 106 5.07 10.96 -19.48
CA THR A 106 5.02 11.98 -20.55
C THR A 106 5.86 11.55 -21.74
N LYS A 107 7.06 10.99 -21.52
CA LYS A 107 7.91 10.45 -22.59
C LYS A 107 7.27 9.24 -23.28
N LEU A 108 6.46 8.47 -22.57
CA LEU A 108 5.71 7.33 -23.11
C LEU A 108 4.40 7.74 -23.78
N GLY A 109 4.12 9.05 -23.89
CA GLY A 109 3.00 9.61 -24.63
C GLY A 109 1.69 9.76 -23.85
N VAL A 110 1.71 9.61 -22.51
CA VAL A 110 0.55 9.96 -21.68
C VAL A 110 0.38 11.48 -21.69
N PRO A 111 -0.81 12.00 -22.02
CA PRO A 111 -1.05 13.45 -22.06
C PRO A 111 -0.80 14.10 -20.70
N SER A 112 -0.09 15.23 -20.69
CA SER A 112 0.18 15.98 -19.45
C SER A 112 -1.11 16.47 -18.77
N THR A 113 -2.19 16.64 -19.52
CA THR A 113 -3.52 16.97 -18.97
C THR A 113 -4.16 15.86 -18.17
N GLN A 114 -3.68 14.62 -18.33
CA GLN A 114 -4.12 13.45 -17.56
C GLN A 114 -3.23 13.19 -16.34
N ILE A 115 -2.05 13.83 -16.25
CA ILE A 115 -1.07 13.59 -15.20
C ILE A 115 -1.19 14.66 -14.11
N GLN A 116 -1.31 14.21 -12.86
CA GLN A 116 -1.28 15.04 -11.66
C GLN A 116 -0.07 14.64 -10.80
N THR A 117 0.79 15.61 -10.49
CA THR A 117 1.97 15.36 -9.65
C THR A 117 1.57 15.24 -8.19
N ALA A 118 2.13 14.21 -7.52
CA ALA A 118 2.01 13.96 -6.10
C ALA A 118 3.36 14.17 -5.40
N MET A 119 3.36 14.97 -4.32
CA MET A 119 4.56 15.28 -3.53
C MET A 119 4.30 14.98 -2.06
N PRO A 120 5.29 14.50 -1.29
CA PRO A 120 5.14 14.27 0.13
C PRO A 120 4.60 15.50 0.89
N GLY A 121 3.68 15.27 1.81
CA GLY A 121 3.02 16.31 2.60
C GLY A 121 1.80 16.94 1.93
N GLN A 122 1.48 16.57 0.69
CA GLN A 122 0.24 17.01 0.04
C GLN A 122 -0.96 16.19 0.51
N THR A 123 -2.10 16.87 0.60
CA THR A 123 -3.43 16.25 0.68
C THR A 123 -4.16 16.52 -0.62
N LEU A 124 -4.59 15.45 -1.29
CA LEU A 124 -5.30 15.50 -2.56
C LEU A 124 -6.77 15.14 -2.30
N GLU A 125 -7.68 16.01 -2.70
CA GLU A 125 -9.13 15.81 -2.51
C GLU A 125 -9.76 15.32 -3.81
N PHE A 126 -10.54 14.24 -3.71
CA PHE A 126 -11.29 13.65 -4.80
C PHE A 126 -12.77 13.50 -4.42
N PRO A 127 -13.70 13.39 -5.36
CA PRO A 127 -15.07 13.06 -5.06
C PRO A 127 -15.19 11.76 -4.27
N GLY A 128 -15.59 11.83 -2.98
CA GLY A 128 -15.82 10.68 -2.12
C GLY A 128 -14.61 10.20 -1.29
N PHE A 129 -13.40 10.69 -1.54
CA PHE A 129 -12.22 10.30 -0.76
C PHE A 129 -11.12 11.36 -0.77
N VAL A 130 -10.19 11.21 0.17
CA VAL A 130 -8.99 12.05 0.30
C VAL A 130 -7.76 11.16 0.26
N VAL A 131 -6.65 11.68 -0.26
CA VAL A 131 -5.36 10.98 -0.29
C VAL A 131 -4.28 11.86 0.34
N HIS A 132 -3.62 11.33 1.37
CA HIS A 132 -2.44 11.96 1.95
C HIS A 132 -1.19 11.33 1.36
N VAL A 133 -0.34 12.16 0.76
CA VAL A 133 0.91 11.73 0.14
C VAL A 133 2.01 11.77 1.20
N VAL A 134 2.61 10.63 1.49
CA VAL A 134 3.68 10.50 2.48
C VAL A 134 5.00 10.12 1.82
N ALA A 135 6.12 10.51 2.43
CA ALA A 135 7.44 10.15 1.91
C ALA A 135 7.69 8.65 2.08
N ALA A 136 8.30 8.02 1.07
CA ALA A 136 8.90 6.70 1.16
C ALA A 136 10.42 6.82 0.97
N GLN A 137 11.19 5.90 1.52
CA GLN A 137 12.65 5.90 1.39
C GLN A 137 13.09 4.79 0.44
N HIS A 138 13.13 5.12 -0.85
CA HIS A 138 13.47 4.12 -1.88
C HIS A 138 14.19 4.76 -3.07
N SER A 139 13.52 5.55 -3.89
CA SER A 139 14.13 6.40 -4.90
C SER A 139 13.95 7.88 -4.53
N GLU A 140 14.52 8.80 -5.31
CA GLU A 140 14.64 10.24 -4.96
C GLU A 140 13.30 10.89 -4.56
N ASP A 141 12.20 10.52 -5.22
CA ASP A 141 10.87 11.10 -5.03
C ASP A 141 9.78 10.07 -4.76
N SER A 142 10.16 8.88 -4.24
CA SER A 142 9.22 7.82 -3.90
C SER A 142 8.23 8.28 -2.84
N VAL A 143 6.97 7.85 -3.01
CA VAL A 143 5.87 8.18 -2.11
C VAL A 143 5.07 6.94 -1.71
N GLY A 144 4.44 7.01 -0.55
CA GLY A 144 3.32 6.18 -0.16
C GLY A 144 2.03 6.99 -0.16
N TYR A 145 0.89 6.31 -0.10
CA TYR A 145 -0.43 6.93 -0.13
C TYR A 145 -1.30 6.44 1.02
N VAL A 146 -1.88 7.36 1.79
CA VAL A 146 -2.97 7.04 2.71
C VAL A 146 -4.27 7.47 2.06
N PHE A 147 -5.08 6.51 1.64
CA PHE A 147 -6.42 6.72 1.12
C PHE A 147 -7.40 6.75 2.29
N GLU A 148 -8.27 7.75 2.33
CA GLU A 148 -9.29 7.90 3.37
C GLU A 148 -10.66 8.15 2.74
N TRP A 149 -11.63 7.30 3.07
CA TRP A 149 -13.04 7.48 2.71
C TRP A 149 -13.84 7.78 3.97
N SER A 150 -14.65 8.82 3.92
CA SER A 150 -15.58 9.18 4.99
C SER A 150 -16.99 9.29 4.45
N ASP A 151 -17.96 8.67 5.11
CA ASP A 151 -19.36 8.96 4.81
C ASP A 151 -19.77 10.23 5.57
N ALA A 152 -19.83 11.33 4.82
CA ALA A 152 -20.24 12.64 5.36
C ALA A 152 -21.76 12.74 5.65
N SER A 153 -22.56 11.72 5.30
CA SER A 153 -24.03 11.83 5.31
C SER A 153 -24.65 11.87 6.71
N GLU A 154 -23.96 11.43 7.78
CA GLU A 154 -24.52 11.34 9.12
C GLU A 154 -23.66 11.89 10.27
N GLY A 155 -22.53 12.51 10.00
CA GLY A 155 -21.68 13.11 11.08
C GLY A 155 -21.09 12.08 12.05
N SER A 156 -21.11 10.80 11.71
CA SER A 156 -20.57 9.70 12.49
C SER A 156 -19.13 9.46 12.08
N SER A 157 -18.18 9.53 13.00
CA SER A 157 -16.80 9.13 12.79
C SER A 157 -16.65 7.59 12.62
N ALA A 158 -17.76 6.84 12.72
CA ALA A 158 -17.76 5.38 12.67
C ALA A 158 -17.61 4.81 11.26
N ASP A 159 -17.88 5.61 10.21
CA ASP A 159 -17.94 5.16 8.83
C ASP A 159 -16.73 5.58 7.98
N THR A 160 -15.64 6.03 8.61
CA THR A 160 -14.38 6.31 7.95
C THR A 160 -13.52 5.05 7.88
N VAL A 161 -12.99 4.75 6.70
CA VAL A 161 -12.02 3.68 6.48
C VAL A 161 -10.78 4.26 5.80
N SER A 162 -9.60 3.79 6.20
CA SER A 162 -8.34 4.25 5.65
C SER A 162 -7.39 3.10 5.29
N VAL A 163 -6.68 3.26 4.17
CA VAL A 163 -5.71 2.29 3.64
C VAL A 163 -4.38 3.00 3.43
N TYR A 164 -3.32 2.54 4.06
CA TYR A 164 -1.97 3.00 3.79
C TYR A 164 -1.26 2.01 2.86
N HIS A 165 -0.98 2.45 1.64
CA HIS A 165 -0.11 1.79 0.69
C HIS A 165 1.29 2.38 0.85
N VAL A 166 2.21 1.60 1.42
CA VAL A 166 3.58 2.08 1.73
C VAL A 166 4.37 2.39 0.45
N GLY A 167 4.05 1.72 -0.67
CA GLY A 167 4.94 1.66 -1.82
C GLY A 167 6.16 0.79 -1.51
N ASP A 168 7.23 0.97 -2.26
CA ASP A 168 8.53 0.41 -1.93
C ASP A 168 9.25 1.36 -0.97
N SER A 169 9.83 0.84 0.11
CA SER A 169 10.57 1.64 1.10
C SER A 169 11.51 0.80 1.93
N GLU A 170 12.68 1.34 2.22
CA GLU A 170 13.47 0.91 3.37
C GLU A 170 12.73 1.28 4.66
N TYR A 171 12.93 0.49 5.70
CA TYR A 171 12.42 0.84 7.03
C TYR A 171 13.17 2.04 7.60
N ASN A 172 12.42 2.98 8.14
CA ASN A 172 12.94 4.06 8.97
C ASN A 172 11.86 4.52 9.99
N ASP A 173 12.31 5.13 11.08
CA ASP A 173 11.44 5.54 12.19
C ASP A 173 10.42 6.63 11.81
N ALA A 174 10.61 7.31 10.66
CA ALA A 174 9.69 8.36 10.21
C ALA A 174 8.43 7.81 9.54
N LEU A 175 8.45 6.57 9.02
CA LEU A 175 7.30 5.98 8.30
C LEU A 175 6.06 5.88 9.18
N ALA A 176 6.20 5.36 10.40
CA ALA A 176 5.08 5.26 11.34
C ALA A 176 4.59 6.65 11.78
N SER A 177 5.53 7.55 12.08
CA SER A 177 5.20 8.93 12.51
C SER A 177 4.48 9.73 11.43
N ALA A 178 4.83 9.51 10.15
CA ALA A 178 4.21 10.20 9.02
C ALA A 178 2.73 9.86 8.81
N VAL A 179 2.26 8.74 9.37
CA VAL A 179 0.87 8.29 9.22
C VAL A 179 0.10 8.21 10.54
N GLU A 180 0.72 8.64 11.65
CA GLU A 180 0.15 8.56 12.99
C GLU A 180 -1.20 9.31 13.08
N GLU A 181 -1.29 10.51 12.51
CA GLU A 181 -2.51 11.33 12.53
C GLU A 181 -3.66 10.74 11.72
N PHE A 182 -3.35 9.98 10.65
CA PHE A 182 -4.35 9.37 9.77
C PHE A 182 -4.86 8.04 10.32
N GLY A 183 -4.05 7.37 11.11
CA GLY A 183 -4.39 6.12 11.78
C GLY A 183 -4.95 5.04 10.85
N PRO A 184 -4.19 4.55 9.85
CA PRO A 184 -4.68 3.64 8.82
C PRO A 184 -5.28 2.37 9.40
N ASP A 185 -6.45 1.96 8.87
CA ASP A 185 -7.12 0.72 9.26
C ASP A 185 -6.48 -0.49 8.59
N VAL A 186 -6.06 -0.33 7.33
CA VAL A 186 -5.39 -1.36 6.54
C VAL A 186 -3.99 -0.88 6.14
N LEU A 187 -2.98 -1.71 6.34
CA LEU A 187 -1.61 -1.47 5.92
C LEU A 187 -1.23 -2.43 4.80
N LEU A 188 -0.78 -1.90 3.66
CA LEU A 188 -0.18 -2.66 2.55
C LEU A 188 1.33 -2.44 2.60
N VAL A 189 2.11 -3.48 2.94
CA VAL A 189 3.53 -3.36 3.28
C VAL A 189 4.40 -4.33 2.50
N PRO A 190 5.52 -3.88 1.85
CA PRO A 190 6.46 -4.76 1.18
C PRO A 190 7.24 -5.59 2.20
N ILE A 191 7.57 -6.86 1.85
CA ILE A 191 8.30 -7.79 2.74
C ILE A 191 9.52 -8.44 2.09
N ASN A 192 9.84 -8.10 0.84
CA ASN A 192 10.84 -8.80 0.01
C ASN A 192 12.29 -8.61 0.47
N GLY A 193 12.64 -7.58 1.26
CA GLY A 193 13.97 -7.37 1.84
C GLY A 193 15.08 -7.14 0.82
N ARG A 194 14.75 -6.68 -0.37
CA ARG A 194 15.69 -6.52 -1.48
C ARG A 194 15.45 -5.22 -2.22
N TRP A 195 16.49 -4.75 -2.91
CA TRP A 195 16.42 -3.60 -3.80
C TRP A 195 15.95 -2.31 -3.14
N GLY A 196 16.26 -2.12 -1.84
CA GLY A 196 15.83 -0.93 -1.09
C GLY A 196 14.43 -1.08 -0.48
N ASN A 197 13.98 -2.32 -0.23
CA ASN A 197 12.76 -2.59 0.51
C ASN A 197 13.05 -3.20 1.88
N MET A 198 12.16 -2.94 2.83
CA MET A 198 12.18 -3.58 4.12
C MET A 198 11.99 -5.10 4.01
N ASP A 199 12.67 -5.85 4.87
CA ASP A 199 12.46 -7.28 5.03
C ASP A 199 11.26 -7.59 5.93
N ALA A 200 10.91 -8.87 6.06
CA ALA A 200 9.78 -9.32 6.86
C ALA A 200 9.87 -8.89 8.33
N THR A 201 11.08 -8.80 8.91
CA THR A 201 11.29 -8.34 10.30
C THR A 201 11.01 -6.86 10.44
N GLN A 202 11.52 -6.06 9.51
CA GLN A 202 11.32 -4.62 9.47
C GLN A 202 9.84 -4.26 9.19
N ALA A 203 9.19 -4.99 8.28
CA ALA A 203 7.77 -4.86 7.99
C ALA A 203 6.89 -5.20 9.21
N ALA A 204 7.25 -6.24 9.98
CA ALA A 204 6.59 -6.58 11.23
C ALA A 204 6.76 -5.50 12.30
N THR A 205 7.96 -4.89 12.37
CA THR A 205 8.23 -3.76 13.28
C THR A 205 7.39 -2.56 12.92
N LEU A 206 7.38 -2.14 11.65
CA LEU A 206 6.56 -1.03 11.17
C LEU A 206 5.07 -1.29 11.42
N THR A 207 4.60 -2.53 11.19
CA THR A 207 3.21 -2.91 11.47
C THR A 207 2.86 -2.76 12.94
N ALA A 208 3.74 -3.17 13.85
CA ALA A 208 3.53 -3.02 15.29
C ALA A 208 3.49 -1.54 15.72
N GLU A 209 4.30 -0.68 15.11
CA GLU A 209 4.33 0.77 15.36
C GLU A 209 3.06 1.47 14.86
N ILE A 210 2.61 1.17 13.64
CA ILE A 210 1.40 1.73 13.05
C ILE A 210 0.16 1.17 13.74
N ALA A 211 0.18 -0.10 14.13
CA ALA A 211 -0.94 -0.84 14.73
C ALA A 211 -2.25 -0.75 13.92
N PRO A 212 -2.24 -1.12 12.61
CA PRO A 212 -3.44 -1.19 11.79
C PRO A 212 -4.37 -2.29 12.32
N ARG A 213 -5.62 -2.34 11.85
CA ARG A 213 -6.53 -3.48 12.10
C ARG A 213 -6.17 -4.67 11.26
N GLU A 214 -5.81 -4.43 9.99
CA GLU A 214 -5.35 -5.45 9.08
C GLU A 214 -4.03 -5.04 8.45
N VAL A 215 -3.16 -6.00 8.24
CA VAL A 215 -1.93 -5.83 7.45
C VAL A 215 -1.90 -6.87 6.34
N ILE A 216 -1.66 -6.40 5.13
CA ILE A 216 -1.53 -7.22 3.94
C ILE A 216 -0.08 -7.11 3.46
N PRO A 217 0.73 -8.17 3.61
CA PRO A 217 2.06 -8.18 3.03
C PRO A 217 1.96 -8.18 1.49
N MET A 218 2.90 -7.52 0.84
CA MET A 218 2.99 -7.42 -0.61
C MET A 218 4.44 -7.60 -1.08
N HIS A 219 4.66 -7.54 -2.39
CA HIS A 219 5.97 -7.64 -3.03
C HIS A 219 6.64 -9.01 -2.84
N TYR A 220 5.86 -10.10 -2.92
CA TYR A 220 6.35 -11.48 -2.85
C TYR A 220 5.72 -12.37 -3.93
N GLY A 221 6.32 -13.53 -4.18
CA GLY A 221 5.78 -14.56 -5.07
C GLY A 221 5.78 -14.23 -6.57
N MET A 222 6.30 -13.07 -6.98
CA MET A 222 6.32 -12.65 -8.39
C MET A 222 7.60 -13.08 -9.10
N PHE A 223 8.76 -12.96 -8.47
CA PHE A 223 10.07 -13.28 -9.02
C PHE A 223 10.87 -14.12 -8.04
N ALA A 224 11.52 -15.21 -8.52
CA ALA A 224 12.30 -16.10 -7.66
C ALA A 224 13.44 -15.39 -6.91
N GLY A 225 14.05 -14.38 -7.53
CA GLY A 225 15.16 -13.60 -6.94
C GLY A 225 14.71 -12.40 -6.11
N ASN A 226 13.39 -12.08 -6.06
CA ASN A 226 12.84 -10.91 -5.40
C ASN A 226 11.51 -11.28 -4.72
N THR A 227 11.60 -12.01 -3.62
CA THR A 227 10.45 -12.54 -2.86
C THR A 227 10.84 -12.81 -1.41
N ALA A 228 9.84 -12.94 -0.56
CA ALA A 228 9.94 -13.43 0.82
C ALA A 228 8.82 -14.42 1.10
N ASP A 229 8.91 -15.11 2.22
CA ASP A 229 7.85 -16.01 2.71
C ASP A 229 6.85 -15.20 3.56
N PRO A 230 5.59 -15.07 3.15
CA PRO A 230 4.60 -14.35 3.93
C PRO A 230 4.26 -15.03 5.27
N ASP A 231 4.44 -16.34 5.41
CA ASP A 231 4.23 -17.05 6.68
C ASP A 231 5.33 -16.71 7.70
N GLU A 232 6.56 -16.44 7.23
CA GLU A 232 7.62 -15.90 8.07
C GLU A 232 7.24 -14.50 8.60
N PHE A 233 6.72 -13.63 7.74
CA PHE A 233 6.23 -12.31 8.15
C PHE A 233 5.14 -12.42 9.24
N VAL A 234 4.14 -13.29 9.06
CA VAL A 234 3.07 -13.53 10.06
C VAL A 234 3.65 -13.96 11.40
N SER A 235 4.64 -14.87 11.39
CA SER A 235 5.30 -15.35 12.60
C SER A 235 6.08 -14.24 13.32
N LEU A 236 6.80 -13.41 12.56
CA LEU A 236 7.55 -12.26 13.07
C LEU A 236 6.63 -11.17 13.62
N LEU A 237 5.50 -10.91 12.95
CA LEU A 237 4.48 -9.99 13.43
C LEU A 237 3.90 -10.43 14.76
N ALA A 238 3.52 -11.70 14.89
CA ALA A 238 3.03 -12.25 16.16
C ALA A 238 4.05 -12.10 17.30
N ALA A 239 5.33 -12.27 17.01
CA ALA A 239 6.41 -12.05 17.98
C ALA A 239 6.58 -10.56 18.34
N ALA A 240 6.46 -9.66 17.37
CA ALA A 240 6.62 -8.21 17.56
C ALA A 240 5.44 -7.59 18.35
N THR A 241 4.23 -8.08 18.13
CA THR A 241 2.99 -7.56 18.75
C THR A 241 2.56 -8.32 20.00
N GLY A 242 3.24 -9.41 20.38
CA GLY A 242 2.78 -10.31 21.44
C GLY A 242 1.48 -11.03 21.09
N SER A 243 1.25 -11.27 19.79
CA SER A 243 0.01 -11.85 19.25
C SER A 243 -1.22 -10.98 19.55
N ASP A 244 -1.07 -9.65 19.43
CA ASP A 244 -2.18 -8.71 19.61
C ASP A 244 -3.36 -9.07 18.69
N PRO A 245 -4.53 -9.45 19.22
CA PRO A 245 -5.67 -9.88 18.43
C PRO A 245 -6.30 -8.75 17.61
N GLU A 246 -5.94 -7.50 17.86
CA GLU A 246 -6.47 -6.34 17.12
C GLU A 246 -5.72 -6.09 15.80
N ILE A 247 -4.56 -6.73 15.56
CA ILE A 247 -3.80 -6.65 14.32
C ILE A 247 -3.92 -8.00 13.58
N ALA A 248 -4.72 -8.03 12.52
CA ALA A 248 -4.95 -9.24 11.74
C ALA A 248 -4.06 -9.26 10.48
N PRO A 249 -3.10 -10.20 10.35
CA PRO A 249 -2.42 -10.41 9.09
C PRO A 249 -3.34 -11.10 8.07
N VAL A 250 -3.37 -10.58 6.84
CA VAL A 250 -4.15 -11.12 5.73
C VAL A 250 -3.20 -11.46 4.59
N VAL A 251 -2.85 -12.73 4.44
CA VAL A 251 -1.99 -13.19 3.34
C VAL A 251 -2.85 -13.48 2.11
N LEU A 252 -2.57 -12.79 1.02
CA LEU A 252 -3.32 -12.94 -0.23
C LEU A 252 -2.53 -13.74 -1.26
N ASN A 253 -3.22 -14.57 -2.03
CA ASN A 253 -2.69 -15.08 -3.28
C ASN A 253 -2.82 -14.02 -4.38
N HIS A 254 -1.97 -14.08 -5.41
CA HIS A 254 -2.09 -13.21 -6.58
C HIS A 254 -3.51 -13.24 -7.16
N ASN A 255 -4.04 -12.08 -7.51
CA ASN A 255 -5.38 -11.88 -8.02
C ASN A 255 -6.51 -12.18 -7.01
N ALA A 256 -6.21 -12.44 -5.75
CA ALA A 256 -7.23 -12.60 -4.71
C ALA A 256 -7.90 -11.26 -4.38
N CYS A 257 -9.20 -11.34 -4.07
CA CYS A 257 -9.97 -10.21 -3.54
C CYS A 257 -10.18 -10.40 -2.04
N HIS A 258 -10.12 -9.30 -1.31
CA HIS A 258 -10.40 -9.21 0.11
C HIS A 258 -11.34 -8.02 0.37
N ILE A 259 -12.18 -8.11 1.39
CA ILE A 259 -13.01 -6.99 1.84
C ILE A 259 -12.67 -6.74 3.31
N PHE A 260 -12.07 -5.61 3.58
CA PHE A 260 -11.92 -5.13 4.94
C PHE A 260 -13.27 -4.76 5.51
N CYS A 261 -13.60 -5.33 6.67
CA CYS A 261 -14.81 -5.04 7.42
C CYS A 261 -14.41 -4.73 8.87
N PRO A 262 -14.53 -3.49 9.33
CA PRO A 262 -14.28 -3.19 10.74
C PRO A 262 -15.27 -4.00 11.61
N ALA A 263 -14.77 -4.56 12.72
CA ALA A 263 -15.63 -5.25 13.68
C ALA A 263 -16.67 -4.26 14.24
N GLU A 264 -17.91 -4.70 14.44
CA GLU A 264 -19.05 -3.87 14.93
C GLU A 264 -18.84 -3.25 16.33
N ALA A 265 -17.81 -3.68 17.08
CA ALA A 265 -17.44 -3.15 18.39
C ALA A 265 -16.24 -2.19 18.31
N ALA A 266 -16.42 -1.05 17.65
CA ALA A 266 -15.33 -0.08 17.56
C ALA A 266 -15.30 0.89 18.75
N GLN A 267 -14.28 0.79 19.57
CA GLN A 267 -13.80 1.93 20.37
C GLN A 267 -13.46 3.09 19.43
N GLY A 268 -13.95 4.30 19.73
CA GLY A 268 -13.78 5.47 18.88
C GLY A 268 -12.31 5.77 18.52
N LYS A 269 -12.06 6.45 17.38
CA LYS A 269 -10.71 6.77 16.86
C LYS A 269 -9.74 7.35 17.93
N HIS A 270 -10.23 8.14 18.88
CA HIS A 270 -9.40 8.72 19.95
C HIS A 270 -8.87 7.68 20.95
N ALA A 271 -9.68 6.69 21.35
CA ALA A 271 -9.23 5.63 22.26
C ALA A 271 -8.16 4.72 21.59
N ARG A 272 -8.18 4.64 20.25
CA ARG A 272 -7.17 3.92 19.47
C ARG A 272 -5.87 4.71 19.34
N ALA A 273 -5.94 6.02 19.13
CA ALA A 273 -4.74 6.87 19.11
C ALA A 273 -3.96 6.73 20.41
N ASP A 274 -4.65 6.75 21.55
CA ASP A 274 -4.02 6.55 22.87
C ASP A 274 -3.43 5.14 23.04
N ALA A 275 -4.14 4.10 22.60
CA ALA A 275 -3.64 2.72 22.61
C ALA A 275 -2.45 2.52 21.66
N ARG A 276 -2.48 3.13 20.46
CA ARG A 276 -1.37 3.13 19.50
C ARG A 276 -0.14 3.81 20.06
N ALA A 277 -0.27 5.02 20.64
CA ALA A 277 0.84 5.73 21.25
C ALA A 277 1.51 4.89 22.37
N ALA A 278 0.71 4.20 23.17
CA ALA A 278 1.24 3.30 24.21
C ALA A 278 2.00 2.09 23.60
N ARG A 279 1.51 1.51 22.50
CA ARG A 279 2.13 0.37 21.81
C ARG A 279 3.40 0.77 21.05
N ALA A 280 3.39 1.90 20.35
CA ALA A 280 4.56 2.44 19.66
C ALA A 280 5.71 2.69 20.67
N ASN A 281 5.40 3.23 21.84
CA ASN A 281 6.38 3.42 22.90
C ASN A 281 6.93 2.09 23.45
N ALA A 282 6.11 1.06 23.58
CA ALA A 282 6.53 -0.27 24.01
C ALA A 282 7.43 -0.97 22.96
N ALA A 283 7.08 -0.85 21.66
CA ALA A 283 7.87 -1.40 20.56
C ALA A 283 9.25 -0.73 20.46
N ARG A 284 9.31 0.62 20.54
CA ARG A 284 10.58 1.39 20.56
C ARG A 284 11.47 1.02 21.75
N ALA A 285 10.89 0.83 22.92
CA ALA A 285 11.63 0.41 24.12
C ALA A 285 12.24 -1.00 23.94
N SER A 286 11.55 -1.92 23.30
CA SER A 286 12.05 -3.28 23.02
C SER A 286 13.16 -3.30 21.98
N HIS A 287 13.14 -2.38 21.00
CA HIS A 287 14.18 -2.26 19.97
C HIS A 287 15.49 -1.70 20.56
N GLN A 288 15.41 -0.63 21.33
CA GLN A 288 16.58 -0.05 22.01
C GLN A 288 17.27 -1.05 22.97
N HIS A 289 16.51 -1.97 23.58
CA HIS A 289 17.08 -2.99 24.45
C HIS A 289 17.85 -4.06 23.68
N ARG A 290 17.45 -4.39 22.45
CA ARG A 290 18.15 -5.35 21.56
C ARG A 290 19.44 -4.79 20.97
N ASP A 291 19.46 -3.51 20.59
CA ASP A 291 20.65 -2.86 20.05
C ASP A 291 21.71 -2.64 21.14
N GLY A 292 21.32 -2.32 22.37
CA GLY A 292 22.20 -2.23 23.51
C GLY A 292 22.94 -3.55 23.85
N MET A 293 22.33 -4.72 23.55
CA MET A 293 22.97 -6.03 23.75
C MET A 293 23.94 -6.43 22.63
N ARG A 294 23.82 -5.86 21.43
CA ARG A 294 24.74 -6.13 20.29
C ARG A 294 26.01 -5.29 20.35
N GLY A 295 25.99 -4.13 20.98
CA GLY A 295 27.15 -3.21 21.12
C GLY A 295 28.19 -3.59 22.18
N GLY A 296 27.97 -4.65 22.96
CA GLY A 296 28.82 -5.03 24.09
C GLY A 296 29.82 -6.17 23.86
N ARG A 297 30.15 -6.51 22.62
CA ARG A 297 31.20 -7.50 22.30
C ARG A 297 32.27 -6.86 21.41
N HIS A 298 33.24 -6.25 22.02
CA HIS A 298 34.58 -5.99 21.50
C HIS A 298 35.60 -6.72 22.36
#